data_2356d784ee828d206769f5f60d79df38
#
_entry.id   2356d784ee828d206769f5f60d79df38
#
_cell.length_a   1.000
_cell.length_b   1.000
_cell.length_c   1.000
_cell.angle_alpha   90.00
_cell.angle_beta   90.00
_cell.angle_gamma   90.00
#
_symmetry.space_group_name_H-M   'P 1'
#
loop_
_entity.id
_entity.type
_entity.pdbx_description
1 polymer ?
#
loop_
_entity_poly.entity_id
_entity_poly.type
_entity_poly.pdbx_seq_one_letter_code
_entity_poly.pdbx_strand_id
1 'polypeptide(L)'
;MVKIAVASENELRYVAERLANYLFPGAFLALNGDLGSGKTTFTKGLAHGLGIDEDISSPTFTLIKEYTNGRLPLYHMDIYRLEQPEEMEDLGYEEYFYGDGVCAVEWADNIRELWPEEYLEISINYSENGRILEFSPQGRKYEEIIEEMTGYDYTKH
;
A
#
# COMPACT_ATOMS: atom_id res chain seq x y z
N MET A 1 -0.16 15.36 5.68
CA MET A 1 0.16 14.70 4.40
C MET A 1 1.58 15.03 3.98
N VAL A 2 2.34 14.01 3.63
CA VAL A 2 3.74 14.18 3.20
C VAL A 2 3.84 13.80 1.74
N LYS A 3 4.55 14.59 0.95
CA LYS A 3 4.74 14.36 -0.48
C LYS A 3 6.20 14.02 -0.78
N ILE A 4 6.40 13.02 -1.63
CA ILE A 4 7.73 12.63 -2.10
C ILE A 4 7.68 12.58 -3.63
N ALA A 5 8.58 13.32 -4.28
CA ALA A 5 8.69 13.29 -5.74
C ALA A 5 9.68 12.21 -6.14
N VAL A 6 9.34 11.43 -7.16
CA VAL A 6 10.22 10.41 -7.74
C VAL A 6 10.30 10.62 -9.24
N ALA A 7 11.47 10.38 -9.83
CA ALA A 7 11.72 10.60 -11.24
C ALA A 7 11.72 9.33 -12.09
N SER A 8 11.66 8.15 -11.45
CA SER A 8 11.75 6.87 -12.17
C SER A 8 11.04 5.76 -11.42
N GLU A 9 10.80 4.65 -12.11
CA GLU A 9 10.25 3.46 -11.48
C GLU A 9 11.18 2.92 -10.38
N ASN A 10 12.49 3.01 -10.59
CA ASN A 10 13.46 2.55 -9.59
C ASN A 10 13.38 3.37 -8.32
N GLU A 11 13.21 4.69 -8.43
CA GLU A 11 13.01 5.55 -7.26
C GLU A 11 11.70 5.24 -6.55
N LEU A 12 10.64 4.98 -7.31
CA LEU A 12 9.33 4.62 -6.76
C LEU A 12 9.44 3.31 -5.94
N ARG A 13 10.08 2.31 -6.53
CA ARG A 13 10.31 1.03 -5.84
C ARG A 13 11.16 1.20 -4.59
N TYR A 14 12.18 2.04 -4.66
CA TYR A 14 13.06 2.30 -3.52
C TYR A 14 12.30 2.91 -2.34
N VAL A 15 11.41 3.86 -2.60
CA VAL A 15 10.58 4.44 -1.54
C VAL A 15 9.73 3.35 -0.88
N ALA A 16 9.14 2.47 -1.69
CA ALA A 16 8.33 1.36 -1.18
C ALA A 16 9.17 0.38 -0.35
N GLU A 17 10.39 0.07 -0.81
CA GLU A 17 11.30 -0.79 -0.06
C GLU A 17 11.64 -0.22 1.31
N ARG A 18 11.90 1.08 1.38
CA ARG A 18 12.16 1.75 2.64
C ARG A 18 10.95 1.70 3.57
N LEU A 19 9.77 1.98 3.03
CA LEU A 19 8.53 1.91 3.80
C LEU A 19 8.35 0.51 4.41
N ALA A 20 8.64 -0.53 3.63
CA ALA A 20 8.47 -1.91 4.07
C ALA A 20 9.23 -2.24 5.35
N ASN A 21 10.38 -1.58 5.59
CA ASN A 21 11.19 -1.81 6.77
C ASN A 21 10.50 -1.39 8.08
N TYR A 22 9.48 -0.54 7.99
CA TYR A 22 8.76 -0.02 9.14
C TYR A 22 7.39 -0.65 9.34
N LEU A 23 6.96 -1.52 8.40
CA LEU A 23 5.64 -2.12 8.48
C LEU A 23 5.57 -3.20 9.55
N PHE A 24 4.38 -3.40 10.07
CA PHE A 24 4.09 -4.27 11.21
C PHE A 24 2.94 -5.21 10.86
N PRO A 25 2.75 -6.30 11.64
CA PRO A 25 1.62 -7.22 11.42
C PRO A 25 0.30 -6.47 11.52
N GLY A 26 -0.54 -6.64 10.50
CA GLY A 26 -1.84 -5.97 10.44
C GLY A 26 -1.83 -4.62 9.75
N ALA A 27 -0.69 -4.19 9.20
CA ALA A 27 -0.62 -2.91 8.49
C ALA A 27 -1.56 -2.90 7.28
N PHE A 28 -2.28 -1.79 7.08
CA PHE A 28 -3.18 -1.61 5.96
C PHE A 28 -2.72 -0.42 5.13
N LEU A 29 -2.43 -0.67 3.86
CA LEU A 29 -2.00 0.36 2.91
C LEU A 29 -3.04 0.48 1.80
N ALA A 30 -3.62 1.67 1.68
CA ALA A 30 -4.57 1.97 0.62
C ALA A 30 -3.81 2.66 -0.52
N LEU A 31 -3.71 2.00 -1.67
CA LEU A 31 -2.97 2.50 -2.82
C LEU A 31 -3.95 3.05 -3.85
N ASN A 32 -3.87 4.36 -4.08
CA ASN A 32 -4.73 5.06 -5.02
C ASN A 32 -3.91 5.75 -6.11
N GLY A 33 -4.50 5.94 -7.25
CA GLY A 33 -3.85 6.56 -8.40
C GLY A 33 -4.46 6.07 -9.68
N ASP A 34 -4.25 6.82 -10.76
CA ASP A 34 -4.77 6.46 -12.07
C ASP A 34 -4.14 5.18 -12.59
N LEU A 35 -4.78 4.58 -13.60
CA LEU A 35 -4.25 3.41 -14.27
C LEU A 35 -2.84 3.73 -14.80
N GLY A 36 -1.89 2.84 -14.52
CA GLY A 36 -0.51 3.03 -14.94
C GLY A 36 0.30 4.00 -14.08
N SER A 37 -0.26 4.49 -12.96
CA SER A 37 0.46 5.45 -12.10
C SER A 37 1.64 4.83 -11.36
N GLY A 38 1.64 3.49 -11.16
CA GLY A 38 2.72 2.80 -10.48
C GLY A 38 2.32 2.06 -9.21
N LYS A 39 1.03 1.80 -9.01
CA LYS A 39 0.55 1.08 -7.81
C LYS A 39 1.15 -0.32 -7.70
N THR A 40 1.19 -1.06 -8.82
CA THR A 40 1.80 -2.39 -8.82
C THR A 40 3.32 -2.31 -8.66
N THR A 41 3.96 -1.32 -9.28
CA THR A 41 5.41 -1.09 -9.11
C THR A 41 5.72 -0.80 -7.65
N PHE A 42 4.90 0.00 -6.99
CA PHE A 42 5.05 0.28 -5.56
C PHE A 42 4.93 -1.02 -4.74
N THR A 43 3.95 -1.85 -5.06
CA THR A 43 3.77 -3.14 -4.37
C THR A 43 4.97 -4.06 -4.57
N LYS A 44 5.58 -4.05 -5.75
CA LYS A 44 6.83 -4.80 -5.99
C LYS A 44 7.94 -4.36 -5.05
N GLY A 45 8.05 -3.05 -4.83
CA GLY A 45 9.02 -2.52 -3.87
C GLY A 45 8.73 -2.94 -2.45
N LEU A 46 7.46 -2.92 -2.04
CA LEU A 46 7.05 -3.41 -0.72
C LEU A 46 7.46 -4.86 -0.53
N ALA A 47 7.16 -5.70 -1.52
CA ALA A 47 7.49 -7.12 -1.45
C ALA A 47 9.00 -7.32 -1.31
N HIS A 48 9.78 -6.63 -2.12
CA HIS A 48 11.23 -6.72 -2.05
C HIS A 48 11.75 -6.30 -0.67
N GLY A 49 11.22 -5.21 -0.13
CA GLY A 49 11.59 -4.74 1.21
C GLY A 49 11.18 -5.68 2.33
N LEU A 50 10.13 -6.48 2.12
CA LEU A 50 9.72 -7.52 3.06
C LEU A 50 10.51 -8.82 2.91
N GLY A 51 11.41 -8.89 1.94
CA GLY A 51 12.19 -10.09 1.68
C GLY A 51 11.45 -11.16 0.90
N ILE A 52 10.40 -10.79 0.19
CA ILE A 52 9.65 -11.72 -0.66
C ILE A 52 10.40 -11.88 -1.98
N ASP A 53 10.72 -13.11 -2.31
CA ASP A 53 11.57 -13.46 -3.43
C ASP A 53 10.79 -13.93 -4.66
N GLU A 54 9.49 -13.78 -4.65
CA GLU A 54 8.61 -14.13 -5.75
C GLU A 54 8.35 -12.92 -6.65
N ASP A 55 8.06 -13.17 -7.92
CA ASP A 55 7.63 -12.14 -8.85
C ASP A 55 6.23 -11.66 -8.46
N ILE A 56 6.08 -10.35 -8.34
CA ILE A 56 4.80 -9.73 -8.01
C ILE A 56 4.12 -9.30 -9.30
N SER A 57 2.88 -9.70 -9.46
CA SER A 57 2.06 -9.27 -10.58
C SER A 57 0.69 -8.86 -10.08
N SER A 58 -0.01 -8.04 -10.86
CA SER A 58 -1.37 -7.61 -10.48
C SER A 58 -2.31 -8.82 -10.42
N PRO A 59 -3.09 -8.97 -9.34
CA PRO A 59 -4.04 -10.09 -9.23
C PRO A 59 -5.32 -9.83 -10.02
N THR A 60 -5.23 -9.95 -11.35
CA THR A 60 -6.28 -9.51 -12.27
C THR A 60 -7.58 -10.30 -12.15
N PHE A 61 -7.50 -11.61 -11.93
CA PHE A 61 -8.68 -12.46 -11.90
C PHE A 61 -9.07 -12.94 -10.51
N THR A 62 -8.08 -13.13 -9.64
CA THR A 62 -8.30 -13.65 -8.29
C THR A 62 -8.59 -12.56 -7.27
N LEU A 63 -8.36 -11.29 -7.64
CA LEU A 63 -8.48 -10.10 -6.81
C LEU A 63 -7.52 -10.05 -5.63
N ILE A 64 -7.08 -11.19 -5.08
CA ILE A 64 -6.15 -11.27 -3.96
C ILE A 64 -5.05 -12.26 -4.26
N LYS A 65 -3.80 -11.88 -4.00
CA LYS A 65 -2.65 -12.78 -4.00
C LYS A 65 -1.95 -12.69 -2.66
N GLU A 66 -1.57 -13.85 -2.12
CA GLU A 66 -0.87 -13.96 -0.85
C GLU A 66 0.59 -14.36 -1.10
N TYR A 67 1.50 -13.63 -0.47
CA TYR A 67 2.94 -13.92 -0.53
C TYR A 67 3.40 -14.10 0.92
N THR A 68 3.82 -15.31 1.28
CA THR A 68 4.05 -15.67 2.68
C THR A 68 5.51 -15.98 3.01
N ASN A 69 6.43 -15.84 2.07
CA ASN A 69 7.82 -16.21 2.26
C ASN A 69 8.75 -15.07 2.71
N GLY A 70 8.21 -13.91 3.05
CA GLY A 70 8.98 -12.77 3.54
C GLY A 70 8.92 -12.61 5.05
N ARG A 71 9.44 -11.47 5.54
CA ARG A 71 9.42 -11.11 6.95
C ARG A 71 7.99 -11.04 7.50
N LEU A 72 7.07 -10.53 6.71
CA LEU A 72 5.64 -10.50 6.99
C LEU A 72 4.90 -11.00 5.75
N PRO A 73 3.74 -11.65 5.92
CA PRO A 73 2.90 -11.95 4.77
C PRO A 73 2.49 -10.66 4.06
N LEU A 74 2.40 -10.70 2.75
CA LEU A 74 1.88 -9.59 1.96
C LEU A 74 0.61 -10.07 1.25
N TYR A 75 -0.48 -9.36 1.49
CA TYR A 75 -1.77 -9.62 0.85
C TYR A 75 -2.00 -8.51 -0.17
N HIS A 76 -1.76 -8.82 -1.44
CA HIS A 76 -1.90 -7.86 -2.54
C HIS A 76 -3.28 -7.99 -3.15
N MET A 77 -4.04 -6.91 -3.11
CA MET A 77 -5.40 -6.87 -3.64
C MET A 77 -5.50 -5.83 -4.75
N ASP A 78 -6.23 -6.17 -5.81
CA ASP A 78 -6.57 -5.24 -6.88
C ASP A 78 -8.08 -5.32 -7.08
N ILE A 79 -8.78 -4.31 -6.60
CA ILE A 79 -10.24 -4.31 -6.59
C ILE A 79 -10.84 -3.37 -7.64
N TYR A 80 -10.07 -3.11 -8.70
CA TYR A 80 -10.50 -2.26 -9.80
C TYR A 80 -11.84 -2.69 -10.42
N ARG A 81 -12.07 -4.01 -10.51
CA ARG A 81 -13.27 -4.57 -11.15
C ARG A 81 -14.44 -4.83 -10.22
N LEU A 82 -14.29 -4.52 -8.92
CA LEU A 82 -15.42 -4.68 -8.00
C LEU A 82 -16.51 -3.68 -8.33
N GLU A 83 -17.73 -4.18 -8.44
CA GLU A 83 -18.90 -3.34 -8.72
C GLU A 83 -19.56 -2.87 -7.44
N GLN A 84 -19.53 -3.73 -6.39
CA GLN A 84 -20.18 -3.45 -5.11
C GLN A 84 -19.24 -3.78 -3.95
N PRO A 85 -19.19 -2.93 -2.90
CA PRO A 85 -18.37 -3.25 -1.73
C PRO A 85 -18.72 -4.57 -1.06
N GLU A 86 -19.99 -5.02 -1.18
CA GLU A 86 -20.46 -6.28 -0.62
C GLU A 86 -19.72 -7.49 -1.17
N GLU A 87 -19.15 -7.39 -2.38
CA GLU A 87 -18.37 -8.47 -2.97
C GLU A 87 -17.10 -8.78 -2.16
N MET A 88 -16.65 -7.83 -1.33
CA MET A 88 -15.51 -8.06 -0.45
C MET A 88 -15.79 -9.10 0.62
N GLU A 89 -17.04 -9.23 1.05
CA GLU A 89 -17.42 -10.26 2.02
C GLU A 89 -17.23 -11.67 1.46
N ASP A 90 -17.50 -11.84 0.17
CA ASP A 90 -17.29 -13.12 -0.52
C ASP A 90 -15.81 -13.49 -0.58
N LEU A 91 -14.94 -12.51 -0.50
CA LEU A 91 -13.49 -12.70 -0.51
C LEU A 91 -12.92 -12.97 0.89
N GLY A 92 -13.74 -12.79 1.94
CA GLY A 92 -13.27 -12.95 3.31
C GLY A 92 -12.30 -11.84 3.72
N TYR A 93 -12.56 -10.61 3.31
CA TYR A 93 -11.62 -9.49 3.46
C TYR A 93 -11.20 -9.24 4.90
N GLU A 94 -12.10 -9.49 5.88
CA GLU A 94 -11.80 -9.21 7.28
C GLU A 94 -10.62 -10.01 7.80
N GLU A 95 -10.46 -11.26 7.33
CA GLU A 95 -9.33 -12.10 7.72
C GLU A 95 -8.01 -11.51 7.25
N TYR A 96 -8.02 -10.81 6.13
CA TYR A 96 -6.82 -10.14 5.60
C TYR A 96 -6.57 -8.80 6.28
N PHE A 97 -7.60 -7.96 6.37
CA PHE A 97 -7.47 -6.60 6.90
C PHE A 97 -7.06 -6.60 8.38
N TYR A 98 -7.51 -7.58 9.14
CA TYR A 98 -7.24 -7.67 10.57
C TYR A 98 -6.34 -8.85 10.93
N GLY A 99 -5.63 -9.40 9.95
CA GLY A 99 -4.72 -10.51 10.15
C GLY A 99 -3.29 -10.09 10.48
N ASP A 100 -2.36 -11.00 10.26
CA ASP A 100 -0.96 -10.84 10.65
C ASP A 100 -0.07 -10.25 9.55
N GLY A 101 -0.60 -10.06 8.37
CA GLY A 101 0.18 -9.60 7.24
C GLY A 101 -0.03 -8.13 6.94
N VAL A 102 0.64 -7.68 5.89
CA VAL A 102 0.50 -6.35 5.33
C VAL A 102 -0.50 -6.43 4.18
N CYS A 103 -1.55 -5.60 4.24
CA CYS A 103 -2.48 -5.48 3.12
C CYS A 103 -2.04 -4.32 2.24
N ALA A 104 -1.89 -4.58 0.94
CA ALA A 104 -1.66 -3.53 -0.06
C ALA A 104 -2.83 -3.60 -1.04
N VAL A 105 -3.73 -2.63 -0.95
CA VAL A 105 -5.00 -2.66 -1.69
C VAL A 105 -4.99 -1.58 -2.77
N GLU A 106 -4.93 -2.00 -4.04
CA GLU A 106 -5.01 -1.08 -5.18
C GLU A 106 -6.47 -0.75 -5.47
N TRP A 107 -6.73 0.48 -5.89
CA TRP A 107 -8.08 1.01 -6.10
C TRP A 107 -8.91 1.01 -4.81
N ALA A 108 -8.24 1.25 -3.70
CA ALA A 108 -8.85 1.14 -2.37
C ALA A 108 -10.03 2.08 -2.14
N ASP A 109 -10.09 3.20 -2.87
CA ASP A 109 -11.21 4.13 -2.76
C ASP A 109 -12.57 3.47 -3.06
N ASN A 110 -12.56 2.39 -3.85
CA ASN A 110 -13.79 1.67 -4.18
C ASN A 110 -14.46 1.05 -2.96
N ILE A 111 -13.71 0.85 -1.86
CA ILE A 111 -14.20 0.23 -0.64
C ILE A 111 -13.84 1.05 0.59
N ARG A 112 -13.81 2.38 0.48
CA ARG A 112 -13.35 3.24 1.58
C ARG A 112 -14.10 2.99 2.88
N GLU A 113 -15.39 2.68 2.82
CA GLU A 113 -16.21 2.39 4.00
C GLU A 113 -15.80 1.11 4.75
N LEU A 114 -15.01 0.24 4.12
CA LEU A 114 -14.54 -1.01 4.74
C LEU A 114 -13.13 -0.91 5.32
N TRP A 115 -12.43 0.21 5.10
CA TRP A 115 -11.06 0.36 5.62
C TRP A 115 -11.05 0.25 7.15
N PRO A 116 -9.96 -0.30 7.73
CA PRO A 116 -9.77 -0.23 9.18
C PRO A 116 -9.75 1.22 9.65
N GLU A 117 -9.95 1.44 10.95
CA GLU A 117 -9.92 2.79 11.52
C GLU A 117 -8.57 3.47 11.35
N GLU A 118 -7.48 2.69 11.45
CA GLU A 118 -6.12 3.20 11.25
C GLU A 118 -5.52 2.61 10.00
N TYR A 119 -4.84 3.43 9.23
CA TYR A 119 -4.32 3.02 7.91
C TYR A 119 -3.28 4.02 7.41
N LEU A 120 -2.61 3.65 6.33
CA LEU A 120 -1.77 4.56 5.57
C LEU A 120 -2.32 4.63 4.15
N GLU A 121 -2.81 5.80 3.78
CA GLU A 121 -3.24 6.04 2.41
C GLU A 121 -2.06 6.57 1.61
N ILE A 122 -1.84 6.00 0.43
CA ILE A 122 -0.75 6.38 -0.46
C ILE A 122 -1.35 6.66 -1.83
N SER A 123 -1.25 7.90 -2.27
CA SER A 123 -1.70 8.31 -3.61
C SER A 123 -0.49 8.49 -4.50
N ILE A 124 -0.54 7.91 -5.69
CA ILE A 124 0.53 8.00 -6.69
C ILE A 124 -0.01 8.77 -7.88
N ASN A 125 0.52 9.96 -8.10
CA ASN A 125 0.02 10.87 -9.12
C ASN A 125 1.09 11.19 -10.15
N TYR A 126 0.69 11.39 -11.40
CA TYR A 126 1.59 11.83 -12.44
C TYR A 126 2.09 13.24 -12.14
N SER A 127 3.33 13.51 -12.49
CA SER A 127 3.89 14.85 -12.44
C SER A 127 4.71 15.09 -13.72
N GLU A 128 5.13 16.33 -13.91
CA GLU A 128 5.87 16.71 -15.11
C GLU A 128 7.11 15.87 -15.34
N ASN A 129 7.79 15.50 -14.27
CA ASN A 129 9.09 14.80 -14.34
C ASN A 129 9.06 13.39 -13.71
N GLY A 130 7.89 12.81 -13.51
CA GLY A 130 7.78 11.48 -12.93
C GLY A 130 6.49 11.29 -12.18
N ARG A 131 6.58 11.03 -10.87
CA ARG A 131 5.40 10.80 -10.01
C ARG A 131 5.56 11.58 -8.71
N ILE A 132 4.43 11.86 -8.08
CA ILE A 132 4.40 12.39 -6.72
C ILE A 132 3.63 11.40 -5.86
N LEU A 133 4.27 10.97 -4.78
CA LEU A 133 3.65 10.10 -3.78
C LEU A 133 3.14 10.97 -2.65
N GLU A 134 1.87 10.79 -2.28
CA GLU A 134 1.28 11.49 -1.15
C GLU A 134 0.95 10.46 -0.07
N PHE A 135 1.53 10.64 1.11
CA PHE A 135 1.33 9.76 2.26
C PHE A 135 0.40 10.43 3.25
N SER A 136 -0.73 9.80 3.54
CA SER A 136 -1.72 10.31 4.48
C SER A 136 -1.95 9.26 5.56
N PRO A 137 -1.23 9.36 6.68
CA PRO A 137 -1.40 8.40 7.78
C PRO A 137 -2.63 8.74 8.63
N GLN A 138 -3.32 7.71 9.07
CA GLN A 138 -4.39 7.80 10.04
C GLN A 138 -4.05 6.88 11.21
N GLY A 139 -3.75 7.46 12.36
CA GLY A 139 -3.31 6.73 13.52
C GLY A 139 -1.83 6.95 13.82
N ARG A 140 -1.48 6.95 15.13
CA ARG A 140 -0.13 7.32 15.57
C ARG A 140 0.96 6.39 15.05
N LYS A 141 0.67 5.10 14.95
CA LYS A 141 1.65 4.13 14.41
C LYS A 141 2.06 4.48 12.98
N TYR A 142 1.09 4.88 12.15
CA TYR A 142 1.37 5.24 10.76
C TYR A 142 2.07 6.60 10.67
N GLU A 143 1.71 7.54 11.56
CA GLU A 143 2.42 8.82 11.63
C GLU A 143 3.89 8.59 11.98
N GLU A 144 4.17 7.72 12.94
CA GLU A 144 5.54 7.40 13.35
C GLU A 144 6.35 6.82 12.20
N ILE A 145 5.74 5.96 11.38
CA ILE A 145 6.40 5.39 10.20
C ILE A 145 6.84 6.51 9.26
N ILE A 146 5.94 7.45 8.97
CA ILE A 146 6.25 8.55 8.07
C ILE A 146 7.30 9.47 8.68
N GLU A 147 7.23 9.73 9.97
CA GLU A 147 8.24 10.52 10.69
C GLU A 147 9.62 9.87 10.57
N GLU A 148 9.71 8.56 10.84
CA GLU A 148 10.98 7.83 10.75
C GLU A 148 11.55 7.82 9.33
N MET A 149 10.68 7.64 8.35
CA MET A 149 11.10 7.53 6.96
C MET A 149 11.49 8.87 6.35
N THR A 150 10.82 9.96 6.74
CA THR A 150 10.95 11.26 6.06
C THR A 150 11.50 12.38 6.93
N GLY A 151 11.48 12.23 8.25
CA GLY A 151 11.88 13.30 9.17
C GLY A 151 10.77 14.31 9.48
N TYR A 152 9.58 14.15 8.88
CA TYR A 152 8.44 15.01 9.19
C TYR A 152 7.95 14.74 10.61
N ASP A 153 7.52 15.78 11.34
CA ASP A 153 7.09 15.65 12.74
C ASP A 153 5.61 16.05 12.87
N TYR A 154 4.75 15.04 12.96
CA TYR A 154 3.31 15.25 13.11
C TYR A 154 2.93 15.87 14.44
N THR A 155 3.78 15.77 15.47
CA THR A 155 3.45 16.33 16.78
C THR A 155 3.58 17.85 16.82
N LYS A 156 4.28 18.45 15.84
CA LYS A 156 4.48 19.91 15.76
C LYS A 156 3.46 20.60 14.85
N HIS A 157 2.62 19.84 14.20
CA HIS A 157 1.65 20.33 13.22
C HIS A 157 0.26 19.82 13.56
#